data_281ede0e01a7fae0d8e88a8ce6e203a0
#
_entry.id   281ede0e01a7fae0d8e88a8ce6e203a0
#
_cell.length_a   1.000
_cell.length_b   1.000
_cell.length_c   1.000
_cell.angle_alpha   90.00
_cell.angle_beta   90.00
_cell.angle_gamma   90.00
#
_symmetry.space_group_name_H-M   'P 1'
#
loop_
_entity.id
_entity.type
_entity.pdbx_description
1 polymer ?
#
loop_
_entity_poly.entity_id
_entity_poly.type
_entity_poly.pdbx_seq_one_letter_code
_entity_poly.pdbx_strand_id
1 'polypeptide(L)' 'QIYISDLASTNGTYLNGMRVRSIKMKDGDEIRIGSTVMRFTCREV' A
#
# COMPACT_ATOMS: atom_id res chain seq x y z
N GLN A 1 -8.46 1.85 -11.48
CA GLN A 1 -7.91 2.46 -10.27
C GLN A 1 -7.95 1.45 -9.13
N ILE A 2 -6.87 1.39 -8.37
CA ILE A 2 -6.75 0.42 -7.31
C ILE A 2 -6.56 1.16 -5.99
N TYR A 3 -7.34 0.72 -4.98
CA TYR A 3 -7.25 1.28 -3.65
C TYR A 3 -6.82 0.20 -2.68
N ILE A 4 -6.08 0.60 -1.66
CA ILE A 4 -5.74 -0.28 -0.55
C ILE A 4 -6.43 0.24 0.69
N SER A 5 -7.07 -0.67 1.43
CA SER A 5 -7.73 -0.32 2.69
C SER A 5 -7.20 -1.20 3.80
N ASP A 6 -6.87 -0.57 4.91
CA ASP A 6 -6.44 -1.28 6.11
C ASP A 6 -7.69 -1.58 6.96
N LEU A 7 -7.96 -2.87 7.16
CA LEU A 7 -9.11 -3.31 7.93
C LEU A 7 -8.68 -3.63 9.37
N ALA A 8 -8.29 -2.59 10.09
CA ALA A 8 -7.94 -2.67 11.50
C ALA A 8 -6.77 -3.63 11.79
N SER A 9 -5.73 -3.58 10.97
CA SER A 9 -4.55 -4.39 11.22
C SER A 9 -3.81 -3.89 12.46
N THR A 10 -3.16 -4.82 13.17
CA THR A 10 -2.44 -4.48 14.38
C THR A 10 -1.23 -3.59 14.11
N ASN A 11 -0.49 -3.91 13.07
CA ASN A 11 0.76 -3.21 12.77
C ASN A 11 0.63 -2.11 11.74
N GLY A 12 -0.55 -2.00 11.12
CA GLY A 12 -0.81 -0.96 10.15
C GLY A 12 -0.29 -1.26 8.76
N THR A 13 -0.76 -0.47 7.83
CA THR A 13 -0.33 -0.52 6.44
C THR A 13 0.39 0.79 6.13
N TYR A 14 1.56 0.71 5.54
CA TYR A 14 2.37 1.88 5.23
C TYR A 14 2.56 2.01 3.74
N LEU A 15 2.39 3.23 3.25
CA LEU A 15 2.64 3.56 1.85
C LEU A 15 3.81 4.53 1.80
N ASN A 16 4.90 4.09 1.16
CA ASN A 16 6.11 4.91 1.03
C ASN A 16 6.55 5.48 2.39
N GLY A 17 6.43 4.66 3.44
CA GLY A 17 6.87 5.03 4.78
C GLY A 17 5.83 5.74 5.62
N MET A 18 4.65 6.03 5.08
CA MET A 18 3.59 6.72 5.81
C MET A 18 2.45 5.77 6.10
N ARG A 19 2.00 5.76 7.35
CA ARG A 19 0.87 4.92 7.72
C ARG A 19 -0.40 5.41 7.06
N VAL A 20 -1.12 4.50 6.41
CA VAL A 20 -2.33 4.86 5.69
C VAL A 20 -3.46 3.93 6.10
N ARG A 21 -4.68 4.43 6.01
CA ARG A 21 -5.87 3.65 6.30
C ARG A 21 -6.54 3.22 5.00
N SER A 22 -6.60 4.11 4.04
CA SER A 22 -7.15 3.83 2.74
C SER A 22 -6.52 4.79 1.76
N ILE A 23 -5.97 4.26 0.68
CA ILE A 23 -5.27 5.11 -0.28
C ILE A 23 -5.37 4.53 -1.67
N LYS A 24 -5.39 5.43 -2.64
CA LYS A 24 -5.35 5.05 -4.04
C LYS A 24 -3.91 4.74 -4.41
N MET A 25 -3.71 3.60 -5.04
CA MET A 25 -2.39 3.15 -5.44
C MET A 25 -2.01 3.70 -6.81
N LYS A 26 -0.72 3.89 -7.01
CA LYS A 26 -0.19 4.25 -8.31
C LYS A 26 1.11 3.50 -8.55
N ASP A 27 1.54 3.49 -9.81
CA ASP A 27 2.72 2.75 -10.20
C ASP A 27 3.94 3.21 -9.42
N GLY A 28 4.69 2.23 -8.93
CA GLY A 28 5.92 2.50 -8.20
C GLY A 28 5.75 2.69 -6.70
N ASP A 29 4.51 2.59 -6.19
CA ASP A 29 4.28 2.73 -4.76
C ASP A 29 4.82 1.53 -4.00
N GLU A 30 5.41 1.81 -2.84
CA GLU A 30 5.90 0.77 -1.96
C GLU A 30 4.96 0.62 -0.77
N ILE A 31 4.54 -0.61 -0.52
CA ILE A 31 3.59 -0.91 0.54
C ILE A 31 4.25 -1.83 1.56
N ARG A 32 4.11 -1.49 2.83
CA ARG A 32 4.57 -2.35 3.90
C ARG A 32 3.40 -2.76 4.77
N ILE A 33 3.26 -4.05 4.96
CA ILE A 33 2.23 -4.63 5.82
C ILE A 33 2.95 -5.51 6.83
N GLY A 34 2.99 -5.08 8.08
CA GLY A 34 3.80 -5.74 9.08
C GLY A 34 5.27 -5.66 8.71
N SER A 35 5.92 -6.81 8.58
CA SER A 35 7.31 -6.86 8.14
C SER A 35 7.47 -7.17 6.66
N THR A 36 6.36 -7.24 5.93
CA THR A 36 6.38 -7.55 4.50
C THR A 36 6.36 -6.28 3.69
N VAL A 37 7.32 -6.14 2.80
CA VAL A 37 7.40 -4.98 1.91
C VAL A 37 7.15 -5.44 0.49
N MET A 38 6.26 -4.74 -0.20
CA MET A 38 5.91 -5.05 -1.57
C MET A 38 5.94 -3.78 -2.40
N ARG A 39 6.31 -3.92 -3.66
CA ARG A 39 6.24 -2.80 -4.59
C ARG A 39 5.09 -3.02 -5.55
N PHE A 40 4.27 -2.00 -5.68
CA PHE A 40 3.14 -2.06 -6.58
C PHE A 40 3.56 -1.54 -7.95
N THR A 41 3.31 -2.33 -8.99
CA THR A 41 3.56 -1.89 -10.35
C THR A 41 2.27 -2.00 -11.13
N CYS A 42 1.98 -0.96 -11.88
CA CYS A 42 0.80 -0.92 -12.73
C CYS A 42 1.24 -0.63 -14.16
N ARG A 43 0.88 -1.52 -15.06
CA ARG A 43 1.25 -1.35 -16.45
C ARG A 43 0.01 -1.08 -17.27
N GLU A 44 0.04 0.02 -17.99
CA GLU A 44 -1.02 0.33 -18.93
C GLU A 44 -0.72 -0.35 -20.26
N VAL A 45 -1.76 -0.92 -20.83
CA VAL A 45 -1.66 -1.64 -22.10
C VAL A 45 -2.43 -0.89 -23.16
#